data_158053a0a1bde116feb9becc367a10c0
#
_entry.id   158053a0a1bde116feb9becc367a10c0
#
_cell.length_a   1.000
_cell.length_b   1.000
_cell.length_c   1.000
_cell.angle_alpha   90.00
_cell.angle_beta   90.00
_cell.angle_gamma   90.00
#
_symmetry.space_group_name_H-M   'P 1'
#
loop_
_entity.id
_entity.type
_entity.pdbx_description
1 polymer ?
#
loop_
_entity_poly.entity_id
_entity_poly.type
_entity_poly.pdbx_seq_one_letter_code
_entity_poly.pdbx_strand_id
1 'polypeptide(L)'
;MIKPIIGPIITLPIEEIIELVRENTFNFVNAAFDNLLFRYPTQNEFDNSYAMIEDEMPNTVFGFSGTNKEDFIDIICNTREFYEGTIHWSYLTLLARTPTTQETDFLMNDFFNTCDFLKLQRYIMKTDEYAQF
;
A
#
# COMPACT_ATOMS: atom_id res chain seq x y z
N MET A 1 -9.54 -12.63 -3.64
CA MET A 1 -10.95 -12.76 -3.24
C MET A 1 -11.03 -13.30 -1.82
N ILE A 2 -11.79 -12.61 -0.99
CA ILE A 2 -11.97 -13.02 0.39
C ILE A 2 -13.08 -14.08 0.43
N LYS A 3 -12.78 -15.26 0.96
CA LYS A 3 -13.77 -16.28 1.15
C LYS A 3 -14.65 -15.96 2.35
N PRO A 4 -15.97 -16.13 2.29
CA PRO A 4 -16.79 -15.97 3.47
C PRO A 4 -16.41 -17.03 4.52
N ILE A 5 -16.44 -16.61 5.78
CA ILE A 5 -16.20 -17.53 6.87
C ILE A 5 -17.43 -18.41 7.03
N ILE A 6 -17.24 -19.72 6.81
CA ILE A 6 -18.30 -20.70 7.01
C ILE A 6 -17.98 -21.44 8.31
N GLY A 7 -18.84 -21.30 9.31
CA GLY A 7 -18.66 -21.93 10.61
C GLY A 7 -19.72 -21.47 11.59
N PRO A 8 -19.67 -21.98 12.82
CA PRO A 8 -20.61 -21.55 13.84
C PRO A 8 -20.43 -20.05 14.14
N ILE A 9 -21.54 -19.36 14.32
CA ILE A 9 -21.53 -17.97 14.76
C ILE A 9 -21.11 -17.94 16.22
N ILE A 10 -19.99 -17.28 16.49
CA ILE A 10 -19.52 -17.08 17.86
C ILE A 10 -19.98 -15.71 18.33
N THR A 11 -20.74 -15.66 19.41
CA THR A 11 -21.16 -14.40 20.04
C THR A 11 -20.10 -14.01 21.06
N LEU A 12 -19.45 -12.85 20.82
CA LEU A 12 -18.47 -12.30 21.75
C LEU A 12 -19.06 -11.12 22.52
N PRO A 13 -18.62 -10.89 23.77
CA PRO A 13 -18.95 -9.65 24.47
C PRO A 13 -18.51 -8.42 23.66
N ILE A 14 -19.25 -7.31 23.83
CA ILE A 14 -19.00 -6.08 23.06
C ILE A 14 -17.56 -5.60 23.23
N GLU A 15 -17.00 -5.68 24.45
CA GLU A 15 -15.63 -5.25 24.73
C GLU A 15 -14.61 -6.04 23.89
N GLU A 16 -14.81 -7.36 23.77
CA GLU A 16 -13.92 -8.19 22.98
C GLU A 16 -14.05 -7.88 21.48
N ILE A 17 -15.25 -7.59 20.99
CA ILE A 17 -15.48 -7.20 19.60
C ILE A 17 -14.78 -5.87 19.32
N ILE A 18 -14.88 -4.90 20.22
CA ILE A 18 -14.20 -3.59 20.08
C ILE A 18 -12.70 -3.77 20.03
N GLU A 19 -12.13 -4.61 20.88
CA GLU A 19 -10.70 -4.92 20.90
C GLU A 19 -10.27 -5.53 19.57
N LEU A 20 -11.02 -6.50 19.03
CA LEU A 20 -10.72 -7.14 17.75
C LEU A 20 -10.75 -6.15 16.59
N VAL A 21 -11.71 -5.23 16.59
CA VAL A 21 -11.81 -4.21 15.54
C VAL A 21 -10.60 -3.29 15.57
N ARG A 22 -10.20 -2.81 16.76
CA ARG A 22 -9.04 -1.95 16.93
C ARG A 22 -7.74 -2.66 16.55
N GLU A 23 -7.60 -3.92 16.91
CA GLU A 23 -6.46 -4.74 16.55
C GLU A 23 -6.37 -4.91 15.03
N ASN A 24 -7.52 -5.09 14.36
CA ASN A 24 -7.58 -5.16 12.91
C ASN A 24 -7.14 -3.86 12.25
N THR A 25 -7.52 -2.71 12.79
CA THR A 25 -7.07 -1.41 12.27
C THR A 25 -5.57 -1.22 12.49
N PHE A 26 -5.04 -1.60 13.65
CA PHE A 26 -3.61 -1.59 13.90
C PHE A 26 -2.85 -2.42 12.86
N ASN A 27 -3.29 -3.64 12.65
CA ASN A 27 -2.66 -4.55 11.69
C ASN A 27 -2.82 -4.05 10.26
N PHE A 28 -3.98 -3.49 9.93
CA PHE A 28 -4.24 -2.96 8.61
C PHE A 28 -3.29 -1.82 8.25
N VAL A 29 -3.09 -0.86 9.15
CA VAL A 29 -2.20 0.27 8.90
C VAL A 29 -0.78 -0.21 8.66
N ASN A 30 -0.27 -1.08 9.54
CA ASN A 30 1.09 -1.60 9.40
C ASN A 30 1.25 -2.43 8.12
N ALA A 31 0.26 -3.25 7.78
CA ALA A 31 0.30 -4.06 6.57
C ALA A 31 0.23 -3.20 5.30
N ALA A 32 -0.56 -2.14 5.33
CA ALA A 32 -0.65 -1.22 4.19
C ALA A 32 0.69 -0.55 3.91
N PHE A 33 1.35 -0.03 4.94
CA PHE A 33 2.68 0.56 4.77
C PHE A 33 3.70 -0.47 4.30
N ASP A 34 3.73 -1.64 4.93
CA ASP A 34 4.69 -2.69 4.58
C ASP A 34 4.50 -3.18 3.13
N ASN A 35 3.26 -3.45 2.75
CA ASN A 35 2.98 -4.02 1.42
C ASN A 35 3.02 -2.99 0.28
N LEU A 36 2.70 -1.73 0.56
CA LEU A 36 2.60 -0.69 -0.47
C LEU A 36 3.82 0.22 -0.52
N LEU A 37 4.44 0.49 0.62
CA LEU A 37 5.58 1.40 0.71
C LEU A 37 6.87 0.69 1.13
N PHE A 38 6.81 -0.61 1.41
CA PHE A 38 7.96 -1.45 1.78
C PHE A 38 8.68 -0.95 3.04
N ARG A 39 7.93 -0.37 3.97
CA ARG A 39 8.43 0.07 5.26
C ARG A 39 7.28 0.16 6.27
N TYR A 40 7.62 0.21 7.54
CA TYR A 40 6.62 0.48 8.56
C TYR A 40 6.40 2.00 8.66
N PRO A 41 5.22 2.42 9.16
CA PRO A 41 4.94 3.84 9.35
C PRO A 41 5.79 4.43 10.48
N THR A 42 6.05 5.72 10.38
CA THR A 42 6.53 6.48 11.55
C THR A 42 5.39 6.57 12.56
N GLN A 43 5.72 6.98 13.79
CA GLN A 43 4.69 7.09 14.83
C GLN A 43 3.59 8.07 14.43
N ASN A 44 3.95 9.22 13.86
CA ASN A 44 2.95 10.20 13.41
C ASN A 44 2.10 9.68 12.27
N GLU A 45 2.70 9.00 11.30
CA GLU A 45 1.98 8.39 10.19
C GLU A 45 1.00 7.34 10.70
N PHE A 46 1.44 6.51 11.64
CA PHE A 46 0.57 5.51 12.24
C PHE A 46 -0.60 6.15 12.99
N ASP A 47 -0.32 7.09 13.88
CA ASP A 47 -1.34 7.72 14.70
C ASP A 47 -2.40 8.40 13.85
N ASN A 48 -1.99 9.16 12.84
CA ASN A 48 -2.90 9.88 11.96
C ASN A 48 -3.71 8.90 11.10
N SER A 49 -3.08 7.86 10.59
CA SER A 49 -3.76 6.83 9.80
C SER A 49 -4.77 6.06 10.65
N TYR A 50 -4.37 5.68 11.84
CA TYR A 50 -5.24 4.94 12.77
C TYR A 50 -6.49 5.76 13.12
N ALA A 51 -6.32 7.04 13.48
CA ALA A 51 -7.42 7.91 13.82
C ALA A 51 -8.36 8.15 12.63
N MET A 52 -7.81 8.29 11.43
CA MET A 52 -8.59 8.43 10.22
C MET A 52 -9.48 7.21 9.98
N ILE A 53 -8.94 6.02 10.18
CA ILE A 53 -9.64 4.76 9.88
C ILE A 53 -10.56 4.35 11.01
N GLU A 54 -10.05 4.30 12.25
CA GLU A 54 -10.77 3.76 13.39
C GLU A 54 -11.79 4.75 13.95
N ASP A 55 -11.37 6.00 14.09
CA ASP A 55 -12.20 7.03 14.71
C ASP A 55 -12.99 7.82 13.69
N GLU A 56 -12.74 7.61 12.40
CA GLU A 56 -13.37 8.33 11.29
C GLU A 56 -13.30 9.85 11.48
N MET A 57 -12.16 10.32 11.98
CA MET A 57 -11.92 11.73 12.25
C MET A 57 -11.03 12.34 11.17
N PRO A 58 -11.23 13.62 10.83
CA PRO A 58 -10.35 14.30 9.89
C PRO A 58 -8.90 14.24 10.35
N ASN A 59 -8.04 13.72 9.49
CA ASN A 59 -6.60 13.64 9.74
C ASN A 59 -5.84 13.81 8.44
N THR A 60 -4.54 14.11 8.57
CA THR A 60 -3.67 14.34 7.42
C THR A 60 -2.56 13.30 7.42
N VAL A 61 -2.38 12.62 6.29
CA VAL A 61 -1.29 11.67 6.06
C VAL A 61 -0.68 12.02 4.70
N PHE A 62 0.66 12.08 4.63
CA PHE A 62 1.38 12.46 3.42
C PHE A 62 0.94 13.81 2.84
N GLY A 63 0.48 14.73 3.70
CA GLY A 63 0.02 16.05 3.26
C GLY A 63 -1.41 16.08 2.71
N PHE A 64 -2.13 14.99 2.74
CA PHE A 64 -3.50 14.90 2.25
C PHE A 64 -4.46 14.57 3.38
N SER A 65 -5.64 15.20 3.36
CA SER A 65 -6.65 15.03 4.40
C SER A 65 -7.68 13.99 4.01
N GLY A 66 -8.15 13.24 5.00
CA GLY A 66 -9.21 12.26 4.84
C GLY A 66 -9.91 11.97 6.17
N THR A 67 -11.00 11.23 6.12
CA THR A 67 -11.86 10.99 7.29
C THR A 67 -12.26 9.53 7.49
N ASN A 68 -11.84 8.62 6.60
CA ASN A 68 -12.21 7.21 6.71
C ASN A 68 -11.18 6.31 6.05
N LYS A 69 -11.43 5.00 6.09
CA LYS A 69 -10.53 4.00 5.54
C LYS A 69 -10.35 4.14 4.02
N GLU A 70 -11.43 4.46 3.31
CA GLU A 70 -11.36 4.63 1.85
C GLU A 70 -10.49 5.81 1.47
N ASP A 71 -10.62 6.92 2.21
CA ASP A 71 -9.76 8.08 2.02
C ASP A 71 -8.29 7.73 2.26
N PHE A 72 -8.01 6.96 3.32
CA PHE A 72 -6.65 6.50 3.60
C PHE A 72 -6.07 5.68 2.44
N ILE A 73 -6.86 4.74 1.91
CA ILE A 73 -6.42 3.90 0.78
C ILE A 73 -6.12 4.77 -0.43
N ASP A 74 -7.00 5.72 -0.75
CA ASP A 74 -6.78 6.63 -1.87
C ASP A 74 -5.52 7.48 -1.68
N ILE A 75 -5.28 7.96 -0.46
CA ILE A 75 -4.10 8.76 -0.14
C ILE A 75 -2.82 7.94 -0.33
N ILE A 76 -2.73 6.77 0.31
CA ILE A 76 -1.49 5.97 0.27
C ILE A 76 -1.17 5.46 -1.13
N CYS A 77 -2.20 5.10 -1.91
CA CYS A 77 -2.03 4.60 -3.26
C CYS A 77 -1.75 5.69 -4.30
N ASN A 78 -1.75 6.95 -3.90
CA ASN A 78 -1.43 8.07 -4.79
C ASN A 78 -0.14 8.80 -4.41
N THR A 79 0.62 8.27 -3.46
CA THR A 79 1.92 8.85 -3.09
C THR A 79 2.99 8.50 -4.13
N ARG A 80 3.97 9.41 -4.28
CA ARG A 80 5.16 9.07 -5.10
C ARG A 80 5.86 7.84 -4.57
N GLU A 81 5.92 7.71 -3.26
CA GLU A 81 6.55 6.57 -2.60
C GLU A 81 5.91 5.24 -3.01
N PHE A 82 4.58 5.21 -3.15
CA PHE A 82 3.88 4.02 -3.65
C PHE A 82 4.30 3.68 -5.07
N TYR A 83 4.37 4.67 -5.96
CA TYR A 83 4.75 4.43 -7.35
C TYR A 83 6.21 4.00 -7.47
N GLU A 84 7.10 4.63 -6.72
CA GLU A 84 8.51 4.22 -6.67
C GLU A 84 8.64 2.80 -6.11
N GLY A 85 7.90 2.48 -5.07
CA GLY A 85 7.86 1.14 -4.48
C GLY A 85 7.36 0.10 -5.47
N THR A 86 6.35 0.44 -6.28
CA THR A 86 5.82 -0.44 -7.32
C THR A 86 6.87 -0.73 -8.39
N ILE A 87 7.65 0.27 -8.78
CA ILE A 87 8.76 0.07 -9.70
C ILE A 87 9.80 -0.87 -9.09
N HIS A 88 10.17 -0.65 -7.84
CA HIS A 88 11.08 -1.51 -7.10
C HIS A 88 10.60 -2.97 -7.08
N TRP A 89 9.35 -3.16 -6.70
CA TRP A 89 8.73 -4.49 -6.62
C TRP A 89 8.74 -5.17 -7.99
N SER A 90 8.46 -4.42 -9.05
CA SER A 90 8.44 -4.96 -10.41
C SER A 90 9.82 -5.43 -10.86
N TYR A 91 10.88 -4.67 -10.56
CA TYR A 91 12.24 -5.10 -10.86
C TYR A 91 12.63 -6.34 -10.06
N LEU A 92 12.32 -6.38 -8.77
CA LEU A 92 12.60 -7.56 -7.96
C LEU A 92 11.89 -8.81 -8.49
N THR A 93 10.62 -8.65 -8.87
CA THR A 93 9.80 -9.77 -9.35
C THR A 93 10.21 -10.24 -10.73
N LEU A 94 10.49 -9.32 -11.65
CA LEU A 94 10.75 -9.66 -13.06
C LEU A 94 12.23 -9.84 -13.37
N LEU A 95 13.11 -9.15 -12.67
CA LEU A 95 14.55 -9.16 -12.96
C LEU A 95 15.41 -9.64 -11.79
N ALA A 96 14.80 -9.96 -10.66
CA ALA A 96 15.49 -10.43 -9.45
C ALA A 96 16.57 -9.44 -8.94
N ARG A 97 16.35 -8.15 -9.15
CA ARG A 97 17.23 -7.07 -8.66
C ARG A 97 16.45 -5.82 -8.41
N THR A 98 17.05 -4.88 -7.68
CA THR A 98 16.45 -3.54 -7.50
C THR A 98 16.81 -2.64 -8.68
N PRO A 99 15.96 -1.67 -9.03
CA PRO A 99 16.29 -0.71 -10.08
C PRO A 99 17.36 0.27 -9.59
N THR A 100 18.08 0.84 -10.52
CA THR A 100 18.96 1.97 -10.23
C THR A 100 18.13 3.23 -10.05
N THR A 101 18.72 4.27 -9.45
CA THR A 101 18.05 5.57 -9.33
C THR A 101 17.63 6.12 -10.70
N GLN A 102 18.49 5.97 -11.70
CA GLN A 102 18.21 6.43 -13.06
C GLN A 102 17.01 5.68 -13.67
N GLU A 103 16.96 4.37 -13.47
CA GLU A 103 15.84 3.56 -13.96
C GLU A 103 14.53 3.97 -13.28
N THR A 104 14.56 4.18 -11.98
CA THR A 104 13.39 4.61 -11.22
C THR A 104 12.91 5.98 -11.71
N ASP A 105 13.80 6.95 -11.84
CA ASP A 105 13.45 8.30 -12.28
C ASP A 105 12.88 8.29 -13.70
N PHE A 106 13.48 7.54 -14.59
CA PHE A 106 13.00 7.41 -15.97
C PHE A 106 11.56 6.87 -16.02
N LEU A 107 11.29 5.81 -15.27
CA LEU A 107 9.97 5.19 -15.27
C LEU A 107 8.92 6.01 -14.52
N MET A 108 9.33 6.76 -13.49
CA MET A 108 8.41 7.63 -12.75
C MET A 108 7.83 8.73 -13.62
N ASN A 109 8.57 9.25 -14.59
CA ASN A 109 8.08 10.30 -15.48
C ASN A 109 6.79 9.89 -16.21
N ASP A 110 6.66 8.63 -16.56
CA ASP A 110 5.45 8.12 -17.23
C ASP A 110 4.48 7.50 -16.23
N PHE A 111 4.97 6.61 -15.37
CA PHE A 111 4.12 5.81 -14.50
C PHE A 111 3.34 6.66 -13.49
N PHE A 112 3.96 7.67 -12.91
CA PHE A 112 3.27 8.54 -11.95
C PHE A 112 2.11 9.30 -12.61
N ASN A 113 2.24 9.65 -13.89
CA ASN A 113 1.21 10.38 -14.63
C ASN A 113 0.13 9.48 -15.21
N THR A 114 0.48 8.27 -15.65
CA THR A 114 -0.47 7.38 -16.33
C THR A 114 -1.13 6.39 -15.39
N CYS A 115 -0.49 6.04 -14.27
CA CYS A 115 -0.93 4.99 -13.35
C CYS A 115 -1.10 3.63 -14.06
N ASP A 116 -0.41 3.43 -15.17
CA ASP A 116 -0.56 2.22 -15.99
C ASP A 116 0.47 1.16 -15.59
N PHE A 117 0.07 0.30 -14.68
CA PHE A 117 0.91 -0.78 -14.18
C PHE A 117 1.29 -1.79 -15.26
N LEU A 118 0.36 -2.09 -16.16
CA LEU A 118 0.63 -3.03 -17.27
C LEU A 118 1.68 -2.49 -18.22
N LYS A 119 1.65 -1.19 -18.48
CA LYS A 119 2.65 -0.54 -19.33
C LYS A 119 4.04 -0.62 -18.69
N LEU A 120 4.12 -0.42 -17.37
CA LEU A 120 5.35 -0.56 -16.62
C LEU A 120 5.90 -1.98 -16.74
N GLN A 121 5.08 -2.99 -16.51
CA GLN A 121 5.49 -4.39 -16.63
C GLN A 121 5.95 -4.74 -18.03
N ARG A 122 5.23 -4.29 -19.05
CA ARG A 122 5.59 -4.51 -20.46
C ARG A 122 6.96 -3.89 -20.79
N TYR A 123 7.21 -2.70 -20.29
CA TYR A 123 8.49 -2.04 -20.51
C TYR A 123 9.65 -2.91 -20.00
N ILE A 124 9.53 -3.40 -18.77
CA ILE A 124 10.57 -4.23 -18.15
C ILE A 124 10.72 -5.56 -18.90
N MET A 125 9.61 -6.18 -19.28
CA MET A 125 9.62 -7.48 -19.97
C MET A 125 10.18 -7.39 -21.40
N LYS A 126 10.17 -6.21 -21.99
CA LYS A 126 10.76 -6.00 -23.34
C LYS A 126 12.26 -5.77 -23.32
N THR A 127 12.87 -5.62 -22.14
CA THR A 127 14.32 -5.43 -22.04
C THR A 127 15.07 -6.71 -22.39
N ASP A 128 16.28 -6.56 -22.89
CA ASP A 128 17.14 -7.71 -23.17
C ASP A 128 17.50 -8.49 -21.91
N GLU A 129 17.58 -7.77 -20.78
CA GLU A 129 17.85 -8.40 -19.49
C GLU A 129 16.76 -9.40 -19.11
N TYR A 130 15.50 -9.06 -19.30
CA TYR A 130 14.39 -9.98 -19.00
C TYR A 130 14.45 -11.23 -19.90
N ALA A 131 14.78 -11.04 -21.16
CA ALA A 131 14.85 -12.15 -22.12
C ALA A 131 15.93 -13.18 -21.80
N GLN A 132 16.86 -12.86 -20.89
CA GLN A 132 17.95 -13.77 -20.50
C GLN A 132 17.64 -14.57 -19.24
N PHE A 133 16.48 -14.38 -18.68
CA PHE A 133 16.04 -15.18 -17.52
C PHE A 133 15.50 -16.57 -17.95
#